data_a891cb151cced83ba2f97e35a08d024c
#
_entry.id   a891cb151cced83ba2f97e35a08d024c
#
_cell.length_a   1.000
_cell.length_b   1.000
_cell.length_c   1.000
_cell.angle_alpha   90.00
_cell.angle_beta   90.00
_cell.angle_gamma   90.00
#
_symmetry.space_group_name_H-M   'P 1'
#
loop_
_entity.id
_entity.type
_entity.pdbx_description
1 polymer ?
#
loop_
_entity_poly.entity_id
_entity_poly.type
_entity_poly.pdbx_seq_one_letter_code
_entity_poly.pdbx_strand_id
1 'polypeptide(L)'
;IVCKKYIGEYKKDYEPYQALGPTCGIFDQRAAEYINKWVDTMGLDSIQTGGTIAWVMELVVEKLIPPQDFGLPTDGPRFDFVSDMQPDALAEMSMHNARYAEAILRMILFTPQGEPFRKGMRSAAKWLDQKYGIRSIDRTVYTAHGEDGCMVPNQYWVPGMFAPMPLMGKYFSYYGVDFMPPYTLGRKNVERNVYEFYSENSGSCRFHRRWVEDIVDDITLSHFDLQLDFWRVNFELAKSIHDFQSHQSHFWESERVVDLIHAYLEWWLERGLKNADLEQWVQRFRADKWGAAREYWEQMFQGMCDAFAEGMDEPKHQEHGMLQK
;
A
#
# COMPACT_ATOMS: atom_id res chain seq x y z
N ILE A 1 0.44 -20.15 -6.43
CA ILE A 1 0.45 -18.95 -7.29
C ILE A 1 1.86 -18.73 -7.79
N VAL A 2 2.01 -18.56 -9.07
CA VAL A 2 3.32 -18.37 -9.70
C VAL A 2 3.62 -16.88 -9.76
N CYS A 3 4.78 -16.51 -9.27
CA CYS A 3 5.26 -15.16 -9.29
C CYS A 3 5.32 -14.60 -10.72
N LYS A 4 4.68 -13.45 -10.93
CA LYS A 4 4.79 -12.60 -12.14
C LYS A 4 4.83 -13.35 -13.47
N LYS A 5 4.14 -14.46 -13.55
CA LYS A 5 4.12 -15.29 -14.76
C LYS A 5 3.02 -14.82 -15.70
N TYR A 6 3.41 -14.58 -16.94
CA TYR A 6 2.48 -14.40 -18.03
C TYR A 6 1.97 -15.76 -18.51
N ILE A 7 0.66 -15.98 -18.44
CA ILE A 7 0.03 -17.20 -18.95
C ILE A 7 -1.17 -16.79 -19.81
N GLY A 8 -1.09 -17.08 -21.09
CA GLY A 8 -2.08 -16.63 -22.05
C GLY A 8 -1.87 -15.16 -22.41
N GLU A 9 -2.93 -14.37 -22.40
CA GLU A 9 -2.95 -12.99 -22.88
C GLU A 9 -2.73 -11.94 -21.78
N TYR A 10 -2.56 -12.32 -20.50
CA TYR A 10 -2.44 -11.40 -19.39
C TYR A 10 -1.64 -11.98 -18.22
N LYS A 11 -1.19 -11.10 -17.38
CA LYS A 11 -0.32 -11.41 -16.25
C LYS A 11 -1.07 -12.08 -15.11
N LYS A 12 -0.53 -13.20 -14.61
CA LYS A 12 -1.04 -13.89 -13.42
C LYS A 12 -0.06 -13.69 -12.26
N ASP A 13 -0.45 -12.85 -11.33
CA ASP A 13 0.33 -12.51 -10.14
C ASP A 13 -0.60 -12.53 -8.92
N TYR A 14 -0.07 -12.86 -7.73
CA TYR A 14 -0.91 -12.97 -6.55
C TYR A 14 -1.45 -11.61 -6.07
N GLU A 15 -0.66 -10.54 -6.19
CA GLU A 15 -1.03 -9.21 -5.72
C GLU A 15 -2.22 -8.63 -6.51
N PRO A 16 -2.24 -8.63 -7.85
CA PRO A 16 -3.43 -8.29 -8.61
C PRO A 16 -4.65 -9.12 -8.24
N TYR A 17 -4.49 -10.44 -8.12
CA TYR A 17 -5.59 -11.32 -7.75
C TYR A 17 -6.14 -11.08 -6.35
N GLN A 18 -5.33 -10.57 -5.44
CA GLN A 18 -5.78 -10.20 -4.11
C GLN A 18 -6.44 -8.83 -4.09
N ALA A 19 -5.87 -7.85 -4.77
CA ALA A 19 -6.41 -6.49 -4.85
C ALA A 19 -7.78 -6.44 -5.56
N LEU A 20 -7.90 -7.17 -6.67
CA LEU A 20 -9.12 -7.28 -7.48
C LEU A 20 -9.93 -8.55 -7.17
N GLY A 21 -9.57 -9.27 -6.14
CA GLY A 21 -10.24 -10.44 -5.62
C GLY A 21 -10.85 -10.16 -4.25
N PRO A 22 -10.31 -10.76 -3.17
CA PRO A 22 -10.87 -10.64 -1.81
C PRO A 22 -11.08 -9.21 -1.34
N THR A 23 -10.21 -8.26 -1.72
CA THR A 23 -10.36 -6.84 -1.36
C THR A 23 -11.66 -6.23 -1.93
N CYS A 24 -12.13 -6.73 -3.09
CA CYS A 24 -13.38 -6.34 -3.72
C CYS A 24 -14.55 -7.31 -3.44
N GLY A 25 -14.41 -8.23 -2.47
CA GLY A 25 -15.41 -9.26 -2.21
C GLY A 25 -15.57 -10.27 -3.35
N ILE A 26 -14.47 -10.61 -4.03
CA ILE A 26 -14.44 -11.56 -5.14
C ILE A 26 -13.56 -12.75 -4.74
N PHE A 27 -14.19 -13.88 -4.40
CA PHE A 27 -13.49 -15.05 -3.86
C PHE A 27 -13.41 -16.23 -4.85
N ASP A 28 -14.17 -16.19 -5.96
CA ASP A 28 -14.01 -17.16 -7.05
C ASP A 28 -12.87 -16.75 -7.97
N GLN A 29 -11.96 -17.69 -8.26
CA GLN A 29 -10.78 -17.43 -9.08
C GLN A 29 -11.13 -16.95 -10.50
N ARG A 30 -12.19 -17.47 -11.12
CA ARG A 30 -12.60 -17.10 -12.49
C ARG A 30 -13.14 -15.67 -12.53
N ALA A 31 -13.85 -15.27 -11.49
CA ALA A 31 -14.34 -13.91 -11.34
C ALA A 31 -13.19 -12.91 -11.11
N ALA A 32 -12.21 -13.29 -10.27
CA ALA A 32 -11.01 -12.50 -10.08
C ALA A 32 -10.17 -12.40 -11.37
N GLU A 33 -10.05 -13.49 -12.13
CA GLU A 33 -9.38 -13.53 -13.43
C GLU A 33 -10.07 -12.59 -14.44
N TYR A 34 -11.39 -12.58 -14.47
CA TYR A 34 -12.18 -11.71 -15.34
C TYR A 34 -11.83 -10.23 -15.14
N ILE A 35 -11.86 -9.72 -13.93
CA ILE A 35 -11.58 -8.31 -13.65
C ILE A 35 -10.08 -7.98 -13.79
N ASN A 36 -9.19 -8.89 -13.41
CA ASN A 36 -7.75 -8.73 -13.62
C ASN A 36 -7.40 -8.56 -15.10
N LYS A 37 -8.00 -9.35 -15.98
CA LYS A 37 -7.79 -9.22 -17.42
C LYS A 37 -8.19 -7.84 -17.93
N TRP A 38 -9.27 -7.29 -17.44
CA TRP A 38 -9.70 -5.93 -17.78
C TRP A 38 -8.67 -4.88 -17.35
N VAL A 39 -8.24 -4.92 -16.10
CA VAL A 39 -7.29 -3.93 -15.53
C VAL A 39 -5.94 -4.01 -16.24
N ASP A 40 -5.42 -5.23 -16.46
CA ASP A 40 -4.14 -5.46 -17.17
C ASP A 40 -4.23 -4.99 -18.64
N THR A 41 -5.33 -5.29 -19.33
CA THR A 41 -5.54 -4.86 -20.73
C THR A 41 -5.61 -3.33 -20.87
N MET A 42 -6.14 -2.63 -19.86
CA MET A 42 -6.18 -1.17 -19.82
C MET A 42 -4.87 -0.51 -19.40
N GLY A 43 -3.84 -1.30 -19.05
CA GLY A 43 -2.54 -0.80 -18.63
C GLY A 43 -2.55 -0.10 -17.27
N LEU A 44 -3.45 -0.48 -16.37
CA LEU A 44 -3.59 0.13 -15.06
C LEU A 44 -2.79 -0.63 -14.00
N ASP A 45 -2.32 0.08 -12.98
CA ASP A 45 -1.81 -0.53 -11.75
C ASP A 45 -2.94 -1.28 -11.03
N SER A 46 -2.81 -2.60 -10.92
CA SER A 46 -3.85 -3.47 -10.37
C SER A 46 -4.06 -3.26 -8.87
N ILE A 47 -3.04 -2.89 -8.12
CA ILE A 47 -3.11 -2.67 -6.67
C ILE A 47 -3.86 -1.39 -6.38
N GLN A 48 -3.43 -0.30 -7.00
CA GLN A 48 -4.09 1.00 -6.88
C GLN A 48 -5.54 0.93 -7.36
N THR A 49 -5.78 0.27 -8.49
CA THR A 49 -7.13 0.11 -9.07
C THR A 49 -8.02 -0.73 -8.16
N GLY A 50 -7.52 -1.86 -7.64
CA GLY A 50 -8.28 -2.72 -6.74
C GLY A 50 -8.68 -2.00 -5.45
N GLY A 51 -7.76 -1.26 -4.83
CA GLY A 51 -8.06 -0.45 -3.66
C GLY A 51 -9.08 0.66 -3.96
N THR A 52 -8.98 1.32 -5.11
CA THR A 52 -9.94 2.34 -5.52
C THR A 52 -11.33 1.76 -5.77
N ILE A 53 -11.42 0.62 -6.46
CA ILE A 53 -12.70 -0.08 -6.71
C ILE A 53 -13.34 -0.50 -5.38
N ALA A 54 -12.58 -1.12 -4.49
CA ALA A 54 -13.07 -1.55 -3.18
C ALA A 54 -13.63 -0.38 -2.37
N TRP A 55 -12.94 0.75 -2.36
CA TRP A 55 -13.39 1.97 -1.71
C TRP A 55 -14.71 2.49 -2.33
N VAL A 56 -14.83 2.55 -3.65
CA VAL A 56 -16.10 2.97 -4.31
C VAL A 56 -17.24 2.01 -3.98
N MET A 57 -16.98 0.70 -3.98
CA MET A 57 -17.98 -0.30 -3.56
C MET A 57 -18.47 -0.05 -2.14
N GLU A 58 -17.56 0.22 -1.21
CA GLU A 58 -17.90 0.55 0.18
C GLU A 58 -18.76 1.81 0.27
N LEU A 59 -18.40 2.88 -0.43
CA LEU A 59 -19.19 4.11 -0.45
C LEU A 59 -20.63 3.88 -0.94
N VAL A 60 -20.81 2.99 -1.90
CA VAL A 60 -22.14 2.61 -2.40
C VAL A 60 -22.92 1.79 -1.36
N VAL A 61 -22.29 0.80 -0.73
CA VAL A 61 -22.92 -0.04 0.31
C VAL A 61 -23.33 0.78 1.53
N GLU A 62 -22.46 1.71 1.96
CA GLU A 62 -22.75 2.64 3.06
C GLU A 62 -23.72 3.77 2.65
N LYS A 63 -24.17 3.80 1.39
CA LYS A 63 -25.07 4.83 0.84
C LYS A 63 -24.53 6.24 0.95
N LEU A 64 -23.22 6.40 0.95
CA LEU A 64 -22.56 7.69 0.95
C LEU A 64 -22.59 8.37 -0.43
N ILE A 65 -22.62 7.57 -1.49
CA ILE A 65 -22.80 8.05 -2.87
C ILE A 65 -23.94 7.29 -3.55
N PRO A 66 -24.78 7.97 -4.34
CA PRO A 66 -25.84 7.33 -5.12
C PRO A 66 -25.25 6.69 -6.40
N PRO A 67 -25.38 5.37 -6.61
CA PRO A 67 -24.78 4.70 -7.77
C PRO A 67 -25.25 5.23 -9.11
N GLN A 68 -26.50 5.69 -9.19
CA GLN A 68 -27.09 6.25 -10.42
C GLN A 68 -26.38 7.51 -10.91
N ASP A 69 -25.81 8.33 -10.03
CA ASP A 69 -25.07 9.54 -10.40
C ASP A 69 -23.78 9.22 -11.17
N PHE A 70 -23.31 7.98 -11.04
CA PHE A 70 -22.12 7.45 -11.68
C PHE A 70 -22.43 6.46 -12.81
N GLY A 71 -23.72 6.24 -13.12
CA GLY A 71 -24.13 5.22 -14.08
C GLY A 71 -23.80 3.79 -13.65
N LEU A 72 -23.65 3.56 -12.35
CA LEU A 72 -23.41 2.24 -11.78
C LEU A 72 -24.73 1.47 -11.57
N PRO A 73 -24.70 0.12 -11.60
CA PRO A 73 -25.85 -0.70 -11.29
C PRO A 73 -26.43 -0.38 -9.90
N THR A 74 -27.76 -0.29 -9.81
CA THR A 74 -28.45 0.13 -8.57
C THR A 74 -28.62 -0.99 -7.55
N ASP A 75 -28.39 -2.24 -7.93
CA ASP A 75 -28.41 -3.41 -7.05
C ASP A 75 -27.15 -3.50 -6.17
N GLY A 76 -26.12 -2.71 -6.47
CA GLY A 76 -24.91 -2.59 -5.66
C GLY A 76 -24.05 -3.85 -5.60
N PRO A 77 -22.86 -3.75 -4.99
CA PRO A 77 -22.03 -4.92 -4.70
C PRO A 77 -22.58 -5.71 -3.52
N ARG A 78 -22.23 -7.00 -3.41
CA ARG A 78 -22.70 -7.92 -2.39
C ARG A 78 -21.55 -8.36 -1.48
N PHE A 79 -21.75 -8.28 -0.16
CA PHE A 79 -20.77 -8.66 0.84
C PHE A 79 -21.34 -9.60 1.94
N ASP A 80 -22.46 -10.26 1.66
CA ASP A 80 -23.16 -11.19 2.53
C ASP A 80 -22.54 -12.61 2.49
N PHE A 81 -21.22 -12.68 2.49
CA PHE A 81 -20.49 -13.95 2.53
C PHE A 81 -20.60 -14.63 3.90
N VAL A 82 -20.84 -15.94 3.87
CA VAL A 82 -20.86 -16.80 5.05
C VAL A 82 -19.87 -17.97 4.87
N SER A 83 -19.35 -18.48 5.97
CA SER A 83 -18.28 -19.51 5.96
C SER A 83 -18.71 -20.85 5.35
N ASP A 84 -20.01 -21.15 5.31
CA ASP A 84 -20.61 -22.38 4.78
C ASP A 84 -21.31 -22.18 3.44
N MET A 85 -21.04 -21.06 2.75
CA MET A 85 -21.61 -20.77 1.45
C MET A 85 -21.28 -21.86 0.43
N GLN A 86 -22.29 -22.30 -0.32
CA GLN A 86 -22.10 -23.30 -1.36
C GLN A 86 -21.23 -22.75 -2.50
N PRO A 87 -20.37 -23.56 -3.12
CA PRO A 87 -19.43 -23.10 -4.16
C PRO A 87 -20.09 -22.36 -5.33
N ASP A 88 -21.25 -22.80 -5.78
CA ASP A 88 -21.97 -22.14 -6.88
C ASP A 88 -22.49 -20.76 -6.48
N ALA A 89 -23.02 -20.61 -5.26
CA ALA A 89 -23.47 -19.32 -4.75
C ALA A 89 -22.28 -18.36 -4.54
N LEU A 90 -21.15 -18.86 -4.05
CA LEU A 90 -19.91 -18.11 -3.92
C LEU A 90 -19.42 -17.61 -5.30
N ALA A 91 -19.45 -18.49 -6.31
CA ALA A 91 -19.03 -18.13 -7.66
C ALA A 91 -19.98 -17.09 -8.30
N GLU A 92 -21.29 -17.24 -8.11
CA GLU A 92 -22.29 -16.28 -8.61
C GLU A 92 -22.09 -14.90 -7.97
N MET A 93 -21.97 -14.83 -6.66
CA MET A 93 -21.77 -13.57 -5.93
C MET A 93 -20.42 -12.92 -6.29
N SER A 94 -19.36 -13.71 -6.41
CA SER A 94 -18.06 -13.24 -6.86
C SER A 94 -18.13 -12.66 -8.27
N MET A 95 -18.84 -13.31 -9.20
CA MET A 95 -19.02 -12.81 -10.56
C MET A 95 -19.89 -11.55 -10.60
N HIS A 96 -20.90 -11.45 -9.75
CA HIS A 96 -21.68 -10.21 -9.59
C HIS A 96 -20.77 -9.04 -9.19
N ASN A 97 -19.93 -9.22 -8.15
CA ASN A 97 -18.99 -8.19 -7.71
C ASN A 97 -17.94 -7.88 -8.78
N ALA A 98 -17.45 -8.87 -9.54
CA ALA A 98 -16.51 -8.63 -10.63
C ALA A 98 -17.11 -7.78 -11.76
N ARG A 99 -18.40 -7.98 -12.08
CA ARG A 99 -19.12 -7.14 -13.04
C ARG A 99 -19.39 -5.74 -12.49
N TYR A 100 -19.65 -5.63 -11.20
CA TYR A 100 -19.77 -4.33 -10.54
C TYR A 100 -18.43 -3.57 -10.55
N ALA A 101 -17.33 -4.27 -10.28
CA ALA A 101 -15.96 -3.73 -10.41
C ALA A 101 -15.68 -3.25 -11.84
N GLU A 102 -16.08 -4.03 -12.85
CA GLU A 102 -15.99 -3.60 -14.26
C GLU A 102 -16.80 -2.33 -14.53
N ALA A 103 -18.02 -2.23 -13.99
CA ALA A 103 -18.84 -1.02 -14.16
C ALA A 103 -18.14 0.21 -13.56
N ILE A 104 -17.54 0.09 -12.36
CA ILE A 104 -16.72 1.14 -11.76
C ILE A 104 -15.54 1.48 -12.66
N LEU A 105 -14.80 0.49 -13.15
CA LEU A 105 -13.66 0.71 -14.03
C LEU A 105 -14.05 1.44 -15.32
N ARG A 106 -15.17 1.04 -15.94
CA ARG A 106 -15.72 1.72 -17.12
C ARG A 106 -16.14 3.15 -16.82
N MET A 107 -16.74 3.40 -15.67
CA MET A 107 -17.08 4.74 -15.21
C MET A 107 -15.82 5.59 -15.09
N ILE A 108 -14.78 5.08 -14.42
CA ILE A 108 -13.51 5.79 -14.25
C ILE A 108 -12.87 6.14 -15.59
N LEU A 109 -12.80 5.17 -16.51
CA LEU A 109 -12.03 5.34 -17.74
C LEU A 109 -12.77 6.11 -18.83
N PHE A 110 -14.09 5.89 -18.97
CA PHE A 110 -14.81 6.27 -20.20
C PHE A 110 -15.93 7.29 -19.98
N THR A 111 -16.14 7.77 -18.74
CA THR A 111 -17.20 8.76 -18.49
C THR A 111 -16.64 10.06 -17.92
N PRO A 112 -17.35 11.19 -18.06
CA PRO A 112 -16.97 12.44 -17.42
C PRO A 112 -16.92 12.35 -15.89
N GLN A 113 -17.79 11.53 -15.28
CA GLN A 113 -17.84 11.32 -13.83
C GLN A 113 -16.58 10.66 -13.29
N GLY A 114 -15.85 9.96 -14.16
CA GLY A 114 -14.60 9.29 -13.81
C GLY A 114 -13.39 10.21 -13.75
N GLU A 115 -13.46 11.46 -14.22
CA GLU A 115 -12.30 12.36 -14.27
C GLU A 115 -11.57 12.54 -12.94
N PRO A 116 -12.24 12.79 -11.80
CA PRO A 116 -11.56 12.92 -10.51
C PRO A 116 -10.83 11.63 -10.08
N PHE A 117 -11.40 10.47 -10.43
CA PHE A 117 -10.83 9.16 -10.11
C PHE A 117 -9.58 8.84 -10.95
N ARG A 118 -9.48 9.35 -12.17
CA ARG A 118 -8.27 9.22 -13.01
C ARG A 118 -7.05 9.95 -12.43
N LYS A 119 -7.29 10.94 -11.56
CA LYS A 119 -6.23 11.63 -10.79
C LYS A 119 -5.81 10.90 -9.51
N GLY A 120 -6.44 9.75 -9.21
CA GLY A 120 -6.18 8.93 -8.04
C GLY A 120 -7.23 9.06 -6.94
N MET A 121 -7.17 8.13 -5.98
CA MET A 121 -8.14 8.03 -4.88
C MET A 121 -8.23 9.32 -4.05
N ARG A 122 -7.11 9.96 -3.76
CA ARG A 122 -7.05 11.20 -2.97
C ARG A 122 -7.83 12.34 -3.62
N SER A 123 -7.62 12.55 -4.92
CA SER A 123 -8.33 13.57 -5.70
C SER A 123 -9.83 13.25 -5.79
N ALA A 124 -10.18 11.99 -6.02
CA ALA A 124 -11.56 11.54 -6.05
C ALA A 124 -12.27 11.74 -4.71
N ALA A 125 -11.61 11.43 -3.59
CA ALA A 125 -12.18 11.60 -2.26
C ALA A 125 -12.46 13.08 -1.96
N LYS A 126 -11.51 13.97 -2.22
CA LYS A 126 -11.71 15.43 -2.05
C LYS A 126 -12.88 15.96 -2.88
N TRP A 127 -12.99 15.49 -4.12
CA TRP A 127 -14.09 15.88 -5.01
C TRP A 127 -15.46 15.34 -4.52
N LEU A 128 -15.51 14.08 -4.07
CA LEU A 128 -16.74 13.50 -3.52
C LEU A 128 -17.19 14.21 -2.25
N ASP A 129 -16.25 14.50 -1.35
CA ASP A 129 -16.53 15.20 -0.09
C ASP A 129 -17.10 16.59 -0.35
N GLN A 130 -16.55 17.32 -1.32
CA GLN A 130 -17.06 18.61 -1.74
C GLN A 130 -18.45 18.50 -2.41
N LYS A 131 -18.64 17.51 -3.28
CA LYS A 131 -19.87 17.35 -4.06
C LYS A 131 -21.08 16.92 -3.22
N TYR A 132 -20.86 16.00 -2.27
CA TYR A 132 -21.93 15.36 -1.50
C TYR A 132 -21.98 15.83 -0.04
N GLY A 133 -21.03 16.62 0.43
CA GLY A 133 -20.96 17.05 1.84
C GLY A 133 -20.68 15.87 2.79
N ILE A 134 -19.89 14.90 2.37
CA ILE A 134 -19.54 13.68 3.11
C ILE A 134 -18.07 13.68 3.52
N ARG A 135 -17.65 12.64 4.20
CA ARG A 135 -16.25 12.37 4.57
C ARG A 135 -15.78 11.05 3.94
N SER A 136 -15.83 10.95 2.62
CA SER A 136 -15.38 9.73 1.90
C SER A 136 -13.89 9.48 2.08
N ILE A 137 -13.12 10.55 2.34
CA ILE A 137 -11.69 10.47 2.63
C ILE A 137 -11.40 9.61 3.87
N ASP A 138 -12.29 9.60 4.87
CA ASP A 138 -12.14 8.82 6.10
C ASP A 138 -12.28 7.31 5.88
N ARG A 139 -12.75 6.89 4.70
CA ARG A 139 -12.85 5.49 4.27
C ARG A 139 -11.67 5.03 3.42
N THR A 140 -10.79 5.96 3.05
CA THR A 140 -9.62 5.64 2.21
C THR A 140 -8.49 5.02 3.02
N VAL A 141 -7.61 4.28 2.33
CA VAL A 141 -6.33 3.81 2.88
C VAL A 141 -5.24 4.19 1.91
N TYR A 142 -4.52 5.27 2.18
CA TYR A 142 -3.39 5.71 1.38
C TYR A 142 -2.39 6.55 2.17
N THR A 143 -1.20 6.72 1.62
CA THR A 143 -0.26 7.78 1.98
C THR A 143 -0.31 8.89 0.93
N ALA A 144 -0.20 10.13 1.35
CA ALA A 144 -0.31 11.32 0.51
C ALA A 144 1.05 11.97 0.25
N HIS A 145 1.25 12.44 -0.97
CA HIS A 145 2.47 13.14 -1.38
C HIS A 145 2.15 14.19 -2.46
N GLY A 146 2.72 15.39 -2.33
CA GLY A 146 2.43 16.48 -3.25
C GLY A 146 0.96 16.89 -3.26
N GLU A 147 0.51 17.54 -4.33
CA GLU A 147 -0.84 18.07 -4.44
C GLU A 147 -1.91 16.97 -4.51
N ASP A 148 -1.73 16.03 -5.43
CA ASP A 148 -2.72 14.98 -5.72
C ASP A 148 -2.17 13.54 -5.56
N GLY A 149 -0.87 13.39 -5.33
CA GLY A 149 -0.22 12.08 -5.23
C GLY A 149 -0.71 11.26 -4.05
N CYS A 150 -0.96 9.98 -4.30
CA CYS A 150 -1.26 9.01 -3.25
C CYS A 150 -0.76 7.62 -3.62
N MET A 151 -0.36 6.86 -2.61
CA MET A 151 -0.05 5.44 -2.74
C MET A 151 -1.08 4.64 -1.93
N VAL A 152 -1.79 3.75 -2.62
CA VAL A 152 -2.74 2.83 -2.01
C VAL A 152 -2.01 1.52 -1.71
N PRO A 153 -1.87 1.11 -0.44
CA PRO A 153 -1.31 -0.18 -0.11
C PRO A 153 -2.23 -1.30 -0.58
N ASN A 154 -1.64 -2.43 -0.89
CA ASN A 154 -2.39 -3.65 -1.20
C ASN A 154 -3.00 -4.25 0.09
N GLN A 155 -3.17 -5.58 0.14
CA GLN A 155 -3.65 -6.33 1.31
C GLN A 155 -2.73 -6.26 2.53
N TYR A 156 -1.49 -5.87 2.36
CA TYR A 156 -0.57 -5.65 3.48
C TYR A 156 -0.62 -4.20 3.91
N TRP A 157 -0.77 -4.00 5.18
CA TRP A 157 -0.58 -2.70 5.80
C TRP A 157 0.07 -2.90 7.17
N VAL A 158 1.06 -2.11 7.44
CA VAL A 158 1.74 -2.01 8.73
C VAL A 158 2.21 -0.57 8.89
N PRO A 159 2.51 -0.09 10.09
CA PRO A 159 2.86 1.33 10.30
C PRO A 159 3.96 1.86 9.38
N GLY A 160 4.98 1.06 9.07
CA GLY A 160 6.05 1.44 8.16
C GLY A 160 5.60 1.80 6.75
N MET A 161 4.51 1.21 6.27
CA MET A 161 3.96 1.51 4.94
C MET A 161 3.26 2.86 4.87
N PHE A 162 2.96 3.46 6.01
CA PHE A 162 2.36 4.78 6.12
C PHE A 162 3.39 5.86 6.52
N ALA A 163 4.67 5.54 6.40
CA ALA A 163 5.75 6.49 6.67
C ALA A 163 5.73 7.69 5.70
N PRO A 164 6.17 8.86 6.15
CA PRO A 164 6.24 10.07 5.32
C PRO A 164 7.39 10.01 4.33
N MET A 165 7.28 9.18 3.29
CA MET A 165 8.31 8.97 2.30
C MET A 165 8.00 9.67 0.98
N PRO A 166 8.99 10.36 0.37
CA PRO A 166 8.82 10.94 -0.96
C PRO A 166 8.75 9.88 -2.07
N LEU A 167 9.39 8.72 -1.88
CA LEU A 167 9.25 7.57 -2.78
C LEU A 167 8.02 6.77 -2.38
N MET A 168 7.01 6.85 -3.22
CA MET A 168 5.74 6.16 -3.01
C MET A 168 5.80 4.76 -3.59
N GLY A 169 5.67 3.78 -2.74
CA GLY A 169 5.61 2.40 -3.16
C GLY A 169 5.75 1.45 -1.98
N LYS A 170 4.92 0.41 -1.95
CA LYS A 170 4.86 -0.60 -0.90
C LYS A 170 6.24 -1.18 -0.54
N TYR A 171 7.09 -1.36 -1.56
CA TYR A 171 8.38 -2.02 -1.36
C TYR A 171 9.50 -1.08 -0.93
N PHE A 172 9.31 0.22 -1.11
CA PHE A 172 10.26 1.24 -0.63
C PHE A 172 10.12 1.55 0.85
N SER A 173 9.06 1.06 1.51
CA SER A 173 8.83 1.20 2.93
C SER A 173 9.07 -0.12 3.67
N TYR A 174 9.40 -0.03 4.94
CA TYR A 174 9.48 -1.20 5.80
C TYR A 174 8.09 -1.78 6.04
N TYR A 175 7.90 -3.04 5.66
CA TYR A 175 6.62 -3.76 5.78
C TYR A 175 6.69 -4.97 6.72
N GLY A 176 7.67 -4.98 7.62
CA GLY A 176 7.70 -5.95 8.73
C GLY A 176 6.61 -5.70 9.75
N VAL A 177 6.19 -6.76 10.41
CA VAL A 177 5.09 -6.74 11.38
C VAL A 177 5.53 -6.46 12.81
N ASP A 178 6.83 -6.52 13.09
CA ASP A 178 7.35 -6.34 14.44
C ASP A 178 7.13 -4.91 14.93
N PHE A 179 6.79 -4.79 16.21
CA PHE A 179 6.66 -3.47 16.83
C PHE A 179 8.01 -2.77 16.91
N MET A 180 8.03 -1.53 16.48
CA MET A 180 9.13 -0.60 16.66
C MET A 180 8.57 0.76 17.07
N PRO A 181 9.23 1.50 18.00
CA PRO A 181 8.91 2.90 18.23
C PRO A 181 8.98 3.71 16.91
N PRO A 182 8.14 4.73 16.71
CA PRO A 182 8.02 5.43 15.43
C PRO A 182 9.33 6.04 14.93
N TYR A 183 10.15 6.59 15.80
CA TYR A 183 11.47 7.10 15.43
C TYR A 183 12.36 5.99 14.83
N THR A 184 12.45 4.84 15.50
CA THR A 184 13.21 3.67 15.03
C THR A 184 12.64 3.14 13.71
N LEU A 185 11.30 3.11 13.60
CA LEU A 185 10.61 2.70 12.39
C LEU A 185 10.93 3.63 11.21
N GLY A 186 11.05 4.93 11.45
CA GLY A 186 11.50 5.90 10.45
C GLY A 186 12.90 5.58 9.92
N ARG A 187 13.86 5.32 10.79
CA ARG A 187 15.22 4.90 10.41
C ARG A 187 15.20 3.58 9.61
N LYS A 188 14.37 2.63 10.04
CA LYS A 188 14.22 1.34 9.34
C LYS A 188 13.59 1.49 7.95
N ASN A 189 12.75 2.49 7.74
CA ASN A 189 12.24 2.83 6.41
C ASN A 189 13.35 3.32 5.48
N VAL A 190 14.31 4.12 5.97
CA VAL A 190 15.47 4.55 5.16
C VAL A 190 16.30 3.35 4.74
N GLU A 191 16.67 2.48 5.68
CA GLU A 191 17.39 1.24 5.38
C GLU A 191 16.66 0.42 4.29
N ARG A 192 15.34 0.24 4.46
CA ARG A 192 14.54 -0.49 3.49
C ARG A 192 14.51 0.18 2.12
N ASN A 193 14.43 1.50 2.08
CA ASN A 193 14.45 2.29 0.86
C ASN A 193 15.74 2.06 0.06
N VAL A 194 16.89 2.09 0.74
CA VAL A 194 18.20 1.83 0.11
C VAL A 194 18.27 0.43 -0.49
N TYR A 195 17.86 -0.61 0.26
CA TYR A 195 17.85 -1.99 -0.25
C TYR A 195 16.91 -2.19 -1.43
N GLU A 196 15.81 -1.46 -1.51
CA GLU A 196 14.91 -1.57 -2.67
C GLU A 196 15.60 -1.11 -3.96
N PHE A 197 16.48 -0.12 -3.89
CA PHE A 197 17.26 0.33 -5.04
C PHE A 197 18.25 -0.72 -5.56
N TYR A 198 18.71 -1.67 -4.74
CA TYR A 198 19.51 -2.78 -5.25
C TYR A 198 18.76 -3.53 -6.36
N SER A 199 17.49 -3.85 -6.13
CA SER A 199 16.67 -4.54 -7.14
C SER A 199 16.32 -3.64 -8.32
N GLU A 200 15.95 -2.39 -8.07
CA GLU A 200 15.55 -1.45 -9.11
C GLU A 200 16.73 -1.09 -10.03
N ASN A 201 17.88 -0.76 -9.47
CA ASN A 201 19.07 -0.35 -10.24
C ASN A 201 19.80 -1.50 -10.90
N SER A 202 19.75 -2.71 -10.32
CA SER A 202 20.35 -3.91 -10.95
C SER A 202 19.44 -4.57 -11.98
N GLY A 203 18.17 -4.14 -12.08
CA GLY A 203 17.16 -4.80 -12.91
C GLY A 203 16.78 -6.19 -12.41
N SER A 204 17.11 -6.54 -11.19
CA SER A 204 16.86 -7.84 -10.59
C SER A 204 15.40 -7.97 -10.15
N CYS A 205 14.88 -9.19 -10.24
CA CYS A 205 13.57 -9.48 -9.69
C CYS A 205 13.62 -9.37 -8.16
N ARG A 206 12.76 -8.53 -7.56
CA ARG A 206 12.72 -8.31 -6.10
C ARG A 206 12.41 -9.57 -5.26
N PHE A 207 11.94 -10.66 -5.86
CA PHE A 207 11.86 -11.97 -5.19
C PHE A 207 13.21 -12.68 -5.08
N HIS A 208 14.23 -12.20 -5.78
CA HIS A 208 15.60 -12.70 -5.73
C HIS A 208 16.56 -11.73 -5.03
N ARG A 209 16.07 -10.59 -4.54
CA ARG A 209 16.89 -9.50 -4.00
C ARG A 209 17.87 -9.96 -2.93
N ARG A 210 17.51 -10.91 -2.07
CA ARG A 210 18.35 -11.34 -0.96
C ARG A 210 19.73 -11.81 -1.39
N TRP A 211 19.79 -12.66 -2.43
CA TRP A 211 21.07 -13.12 -2.93
C TRP A 211 21.74 -12.10 -3.87
N VAL A 212 20.97 -11.22 -4.51
CA VAL A 212 21.54 -10.13 -5.34
C VAL A 212 22.24 -9.10 -4.46
N GLU A 213 21.62 -8.74 -3.34
CA GLU A 213 22.20 -7.83 -2.34
C GLU A 213 23.58 -8.32 -1.87
N ASP A 214 23.77 -9.66 -1.72
CA ASP A 214 25.00 -10.28 -1.25
C ASP A 214 26.16 -10.29 -2.28
N ILE A 215 25.87 -10.19 -3.58
CA ILE A 215 26.85 -10.46 -4.64
C ILE A 215 26.96 -9.35 -5.69
N VAL A 216 26.15 -8.30 -5.61
CA VAL A 216 26.10 -7.27 -6.68
C VAL A 216 27.45 -6.54 -6.83
N ASP A 217 28.14 -6.25 -5.73
CA ASP A 217 29.45 -5.58 -5.74
C ASP A 217 30.52 -6.48 -6.38
N ASP A 218 30.52 -7.78 -6.05
CA ASP A 218 31.44 -8.75 -6.64
C ASP A 218 31.21 -8.92 -8.15
N ILE A 219 29.94 -8.93 -8.59
CA ILE A 219 29.59 -9.01 -10.01
C ILE A 219 30.05 -7.75 -10.75
N THR A 220 29.82 -6.57 -10.21
CA THR A 220 30.22 -5.32 -10.85
C THR A 220 31.74 -5.23 -10.96
N LEU A 221 32.48 -5.64 -9.95
CA LEU A 221 33.93 -5.70 -9.99
C LEU A 221 34.45 -6.74 -10.99
N SER A 222 33.94 -7.98 -10.93
CA SER A 222 34.50 -9.10 -11.71
C SER A 222 34.18 -9.05 -13.19
N HIS A 223 33.01 -8.50 -13.57
CA HIS A 223 32.53 -8.49 -14.96
C HIS A 223 32.67 -7.14 -15.65
N PHE A 224 32.68 -6.05 -14.90
CA PHE A 224 32.72 -4.71 -15.47
C PHE A 224 33.96 -3.92 -15.07
N ASP A 225 34.86 -4.51 -14.26
CA ASP A 225 36.02 -3.84 -13.68
C ASP A 225 35.64 -2.53 -12.97
N LEU A 226 34.48 -2.55 -12.32
CA LEU A 226 33.88 -1.39 -11.68
C LEU A 226 33.77 -1.63 -10.18
N GLN A 227 34.63 -0.97 -9.40
CA GLN A 227 34.54 -1.02 -7.93
C GLN A 227 33.45 -0.05 -7.47
N LEU A 228 32.28 -0.58 -7.17
CA LEU A 228 31.13 0.17 -6.63
C LEU A 228 30.83 -0.30 -5.21
N ASP A 229 30.60 0.64 -4.33
CA ASP A 229 29.90 0.44 -3.08
C ASP A 229 28.40 0.67 -3.37
N PHE A 230 27.69 -0.42 -3.63
CA PHE A 230 26.28 -0.36 -4.05
C PHE A 230 25.38 0.20 -2.96
N TRP A 231 25.67 -0.11 -1.69
CA TRP A 231 24.97 0.48 -0.56
C TRP A 231 25.08 2.01 -0.58
N ARG A 232 26.30 2.51 -0.64
CA ARG A 232 26.55 3.95 -0.64
C ARG A 232 25.91 4.66 -1.81
N VAL A 233 26.03 4.12 -3.02
CA VAL A 233 25.41 4.71 -4.22
C VAL A 233 23.91 4.81 -4.06
N ASN A 234 23.26 3.76 -3.59
CA ASN A 234 21.82 3.74 -3.40
C ASN A 234 21.37 4.60 -2.20
N PHE A 235 22.18 4.70 -1.16
CA PHE A 235 21.96 5.62 -0.04
C PHE A 235 21.98 7.08 -0.50
N GLU A 236 22.99 7.48 -1.26
CA GLU A 236 23.11 8.85 -1.78
C GLU A 236 21.94 9.18 -2.74
N LEU A 237 21.50 8.20 -3.54
CA LEU A 237 20.32 8.35 -4.38
C LEU A 237 19.05 8.57 -3.52
N ALA A 238 18.81 7.72 -2.54
CA ALA A 238 17.66 7.84 -1.63
C ALA A 238 17.69 9.16 -0.88
N LYS A 239 18.87 9.57 -0.40
CA LYS A 239 19.09 10.85 0.27
C LYS A 239 18.76 12.04 -0.64
N SER A 240 19.25 12.02 -1.87
CA SER A 240 19.00 13.09 -2.85
C SER A 240 17.50 13.25 -3.14
N ILE A 241 16.76 12.14 -3.25
CA ILE A 241 15.31 12.15 -3.41
C ILE A 241 14.62 12.70 -2.16
N HIS A 242 15.05 12.28 -0.98
CA HIS A 242 14.52 12.79 0.29
C HIS A 242 14.75 14.29 0.42
N ASP A 243 15.98 14.77 0.21
CA ASP A 243 16.34 16.18 0.34
C ASP A 243 15.52 17.05 -0.62
N PHE A 244 15.22 16.54 -1.82
CA PHE A 244 14.46 17.27 -2.83
C PHE A 244 12.95 17.26 -2.60
N GLN A 245 12.37 16.16 -2.12
CA GLN A 245 10.92 15.94 -2.13
C GLN A 245 10.26 15.73 -0.77
N SER A 246 11.01 15.57 0.32
CA SER A 246 10.43 15.25 1.65
C SER A 246 9.42 16.28 2.14
N HIS A 247 9.61 17.56 1.78
CA HIS A 247 8.67 18.64 2.12
C HIS A 247 7.28 18.47 1.50
N GLN A 248 7.11 17.57 0.53
CA GLN A 248 5.83 17.25 -0.10
C GLN A 248 5.09 16.09 0.60
N SER A 249 5.69 15.47 1.62
CA SER A 249 5.03 14.43 2.41
C SER A 249 3.94 15.04 3.29
N HIS A 250 2.79 14.40 3.36
CA HIS A 250 1.65 14.88 4.14
C HIS A 250 1.35 13.94 5.30
N PHE A 251 0.89 14.53 6.40
CA PHE A 251 0.28 13.77 7.48
C PHE A 251 -0.95 13.00 6.97
N TRP A 252 -1.29 11.91 7.61
CA TRP A 252 -2.42 11.06 7.25
C TRP A 252 -3.73 11.85 7.21
N GLU A 253 -4.39 11.81 6.07
CA GLU A 253 -5.63 12.54 5.82
C GLU A 253 -6.87 11.72 6.18
N SER A 254 -6.74 10.38 6.24
CA SER A 254 -7.82 9.43 6.46
C SER A 254 -7.89 8.99 7.93
N GLU A 255 -9.08 9.03 8.51
CA GLU A 255 -9.33 8.47 9.85
C GLU A 255 -9.04 6.97 9.90
N ARG A 256 -9.36 6.23 8.83
CA ARG A 256 -9.08 4.78 8.74
C ARG A 256 -7.60 4.46 8.86
N VAL A 257 -6.72 5.26 8.28
CA VAL A 257 -5.27 5.04 8.44
C VAL A 257 -4.86 5.20 9.90
N VAL A 258 -5.37 6.23 10.57
CA VAL A 258 -5.11 6.45 12.01
C VAL A 258 -5.65 5.29 12.85
N ASP A 259 -6.86 4.81 12.54
CA ASP A 259 -7.46 3.65 13.22
C ASP A 259 -6.67 2.36 12.99
N LEU A 260 -6.12 2.16 11.78
CA LEU A 260 -5.27 1.02 11.48
C LEU A 260 -3.96 1.04 12.29
N ILE A 261 -3.33 2.20 12.43
CA ILE A 261 -2.14 2.34 13.29
C ILE A 261 -2.48 2.02 14.74
N HIS A 262 -3.57 2.58 15.27
CA HIS A 262 -4.02 2.30 16.63
C HIS A 262 -4.34 0.80 16.83
N ALA A 263 -5.10 0.19 15.91
CA ALA A 263 -5.43 -1.23 15.96
C ALA A 263 -4.19 -2.13 15.93
N TYR A 264 -3.16 -1.76 15.16
CA TYR A 264 -1.88 -2.48 15.16
C TYR A 264 -1.19 -2.44 16.53
N LEU A 265 -1.18 -1.29 17.19
CA LEU A 265 -0.58 -1.15 18.52
C LEU A 265 -1.36 -1.96 19.57
N GLU A 266 -2.70 -1.88 19.54
CA GLU A 266 -3.57 -2.68 20.40
C GLU A 266 -3.37 -4.19 20.17
N TRP A 267 -3.25 -4.61 18.94
CA TRP A 267 -3.03 -6.01 18.56
C TRP A 267 -1.75 -6.59 19.19
N TRP A 268 -0.66 -5.82 19.25
CA TRP A 268 0.56 -6.26 19.92
C TRP A 268 0.41 -6.32 21.43
N LEU A 269 -0.29 -5.35 22.03
CA LEU A 269 -0.56 -5.33 23.46
C LEU A 269 -1.42 -6.53 23.88
N GLU A 270 -2.48 -6.82 23.13
CA GLU A 270 -3.38 -7.97 23.37
C GLU A 270 -2.65 -9.32 23.25
N ARG A 271 -1.63 -9.42 22.41
CA ARG A 271 -0.76 -10.59 22.29
C ARG A 271 0.28 -10.72 23.40
N GLY A 272 0.28 -9.80 24.32
CA GLY A 272 1.14 -9.85 25.50
C GLY A 272 2.57 -9.39 25.26
N LEU A 273 2.83 -8.62 24.22
CA LEU A 273 4.14 -7.99 24.02
C LEU A 273 4.39 -6.98 25.15
N LYS A 274 5.37 -7.28 25.99
CA LYS A 274 5.80 -6.42 27.10
C LYS A 274 6.84 -5.43 26.60
N ASN A 275 6.41 -4.22 26.31
CA ASN A 275 7.26 -3.14 25.83
C ASN A 275 6.69 -1.80 26.31
N ALA A 276 7.49 -1.03 27.03
CA ALA A 276 7.05 0.23 27.66
C ALA A 276 6.66 1.28 26.61
N ASP A 277 7.35 1.34 25.47
CA ASP A 277 7.01 2.28 24.38
C ASP A 277 5.66 1.92 23.76
N LEU A 278 5.40 0.63 23.54
CA LEU A 278 4.11 0.16 23.05
C LEU A 278 2.97 0.53 23.99
N GLU A 279 3.12 0.25 25.29
CA GLU A 279 2.11 0.60 26.30
C GLU A 279 1.85 2.10 26.33
N GLN A 280 2.89 2.92 26.25
CA GLN A 280 2.78 4.37 26.22
C GLN A 280 2.05 4.85 24.95
N TRP A 281 2.37 4.30 23.78
CA TRP A 281 1.70 4.68 22.52
C TRP A 281 0.22 4.30 22.53
N VAL A 282 -0.14 3.11 23.00
CA VAL A 282 -1.54 2.70 23.14
C VAL A 282 -2.30 3.67 24.07
N GLN A 283 -1.72 4.04 25.21
CA GLN A 283 -2.34 4.98 26.12
C GLN A 283 -2.55 6.36 25.48
N ARG A 284 -1.56 6.86 24.73
CA ARG A 284 -1.68 8.15 24.01
C ARG A 284 -2.79 8.12 22.98
N PHE A 285 -2.88 7.07 22.15
CA PHE A 285 -3.94 6.91 21.15
C PHE A 285 -5.33 6.83 21.78
N ARG A 286 -5.45 6.14 22.93
CA ARG A 286 -6.71 6.09 23.68
C ARG A 286 -7.11 7.45 24.29
N ALA A 287 -6.15 8.24 24.69
CA ALA A 287 -6.40 9.57 25.30
C ALA A 287 -6.70 10.65 24.25
N ASP A 288 -5.91 10.71 23.18
CA ASP A 288 -6.04 11.64 22.06
C ASP A 288 -5.57 10.98 20.77
N LYS A 289 -6.49 10.38 20.04
CA LYS A 289 -6.22 9.65 18.80
C LYS A 289 -5.44 10.49 17.78
N TRP A 290 -5.89 11.70 17.50
CA TRP A 290 -5.31 12.53 16.45
C TRP A 290 -4.00 13.21 16.87
N GLY A 291 -3.86 13.61 18.13
CA GLY A 291 -2.60 14.14 18.66
C GLY A 291 -1.53 13.06 18.68
N ALA A 292 -1.87 11.85 19.16
CA ALA A 292 -0.96 10.72 19.16
C ALA A 292 -0.55 10.30 17.73
N ALA A 293 -1.49 10.27 16.80
CA ALA A 293 -1.21 9.95 15.39
C ALA A 293 -0.24 10.96 14.77
N ARG A 294 -0.42 12.25 15.03
CA ARG A 294 0.47 13.31 14.55
C ARG A 294 1.88 13.16 15.12
N GLU A 295 1.99 12.97 16.42
CA GLU A 295 3.29 12.77 17.07
C GLU A 295 3.99 11.49 16.54
N TYR A 296 3.23 10.40 16.33
CA TYR A 296 3.74 9.16 15.76
C TYR A 296 4.33 9.38 14.36
N TRP A 297 3.59 10.11 13.51
CA TRP A 297 4.03 10.47 12.16
C TRP A 297 5.27 11.37 12.17
N GLU A 298 5.28 12.40 13.04
CA GLU A 298 6.40 13.33 13.19
C GLU A 298 7.67 12.62 13.68
N GLN A 299 7.56 11.68 14.62
CA GLN A 299 8.70 10.90 15.08
C GLN A 299 9.22 9.95 13.99
N MET A 300 8.34 9.34 13.17
CA MET A 300 8.82 8.59 12.01
C MET A 300 9.56 9.50 11.03
N PHE A 301 9.02 10.66 10.72
CA PHE A 301 9.66 11.62 9.83
C PHE A 301 11.00 12.08 10.35
N GLN A 302 11.08 12.42 11.64
CA GLN A 302 12.36 12.79 12.28
C GLN A 302 13.38 11.67 12.20
N GLY A 303 12.97 10.43 12.49
CA GLY A 303 13.87 9.26 12.38
C GLY A 303 14.43 9.07 10.96
N MET A 304 13.62 9.35 9.93
CA MET A 304 14.07 9.32 8.54
C MET A 304 15.06 10.47 8.23
N CYS A 305 14.73 11.68 8.63
CA CYS A 305 15.60 12.84 8.45
C CYS A 305 16.97 12.64 9.10
N ASP A 306 16.98 12.17 10.34
CA ASP A 306 18.23 11.93 11.09
C ASP A 306 19.05 10.80 10.46
N ALA A 307 18.41 9.73 9.98
CA ALA A 307 19.10 8.65 9.29
C ALA A 307 19.82 9.13 8.02
N PHE A 308 19.18 10.00 7.23
CA PHE A 308 19.82 10.60 6.05
C PHE A 308 20.89 11.63 6.39
N ALA A 309 20.72 12.39 7.47
CA ALA A 309 21.69 13.40 7.89
C ALA A 309 22.96 12.80 8.50
N GLU A 310 22.81 11.80 9.35
CA GLU A 310 23.91 11.10 10.03
C GLU A 310 24.66 10.14 9.10
N GLY A 311 24.01 9.67 8.06
CA GLY A 311 24.45 8.55 7.25
C GLY A 311 24.12 7.21 7.92
N MET A 312 24.08 6.15 7.12
CA MET A 312 23.91 4.78 7.59
C MET A 312 24.94 3.88 6.93
N ASP A 313 25.67 3.16 7.77
CA ASP A 313 26.47 2.04 7.28
C ASP A 313 25.56 0.92 6.78
N GLU A 314 26.03 0.13 5.82
CA GLU A 314 25.33 -1.08 5.41
C GLU A 314 25.10 -1.98 6.63
N PRO A 315 23.86 -2.34 6.94
CA PRO A 315 23.59 -3.24 8.05
C PRO A 315 24.26 -4.59 7.76
N LYS A 316 25.20 -5.00 8.61
CA LYS A 316 25.75 -6.36 8.54
C LYS A 316 24.55 -7.31 8.56
N HIS A 317 24.47 -8.20 7.56
CA HIS A 317 23.36 -9.14 7.36
C HIS A 317 22.93 -9.78 8.68
N GLN A 318 22.00 -9.14 9.39
CA GLN A 318 21.18 -9.82 10.37
C GLN A 318 20.13 -10.56 9.58
N GLU A 319 20.02 -11.86 9.84
CA GLU A 319 18.98 -12.72 9.30
C GLU A 319 17.66 -11.96 9.27
N HIS A 320 17.28 -11.45 8.11
CA HIS A 320 15.94 -10.92 7.92
C HIS A 320 15.01 -12.09 8.14
N GLY A 321 14.42 -12.12 9.34
CA GLY A 321 13.54 -13.20 9.75
C GLY A 321 12.54 -13.49 8.64
N MET A 322 12.76 -14.60 7.96
CA MET A 322 11.69 -15.20 7.20
C MET A 322 10.53 -15.40 8.17
N LEU A 323 9.34 -15.04 7.76
CA LEU A 323 8.11 -15.56 8.34
C LEU A 323 8.33 -17.06 8.59
N GLN A 324 8.71 -17.41 9.80
CA GLN A 324 8.64 -18.79 10.22
C GLN A 324 7.16 -19.15 10.21
N LYS A 325 6.88 -20.20 9.50
CA LYS A 325 5.57 -20.79 9.15
C LYS A 325 4.57 -20.82 10.29
#